data_acb590d032a08f993cd568173d916bc6
#
_entry.id   acb590d032a08f993cd568173d916bc6
#
_cell.length_a   1.000
_cell.length_b   1.000
_cell.length_c   1.000
_cell.angle_alpha   90.00
_cell.angle_beta   90.00
_cell.angle_gamma   90.00
#
_symmetry.space_group_name_H-M   'P 1'
#
loop_
_entity.id
_entity.type
_entity.pdbx_description
1 polymer ?
#
loop_
_entity_poly.entity_id
_entity_poly.type
_entity_poly.pdbx_seq_one_letter_code
_entity_poly.pdbx_strand_id
1 'polypeptide(L)'
;MKIACLSLVEIFPDYVLGGSQNILRKIILGLRENNINVRLFSPKNDNPKSFIGDVEIENKLSLKGSFPSPFEIPLYELQSLQEELEKISSWADRLYFHGDGWFMRNEFVDSTTISGIHDLVYQESVTSVMFSESDKIIVPSNYLRDTIKSSLSNEKFNQTNISVIKNSIDNFSKSISINDSISNDNLILLFPHRPDIRKGLNNAIKISLEFIHTKNWNSVTLKVPKFNENLDKDEKNSSYINQELKNEFISSGGNILFHDWIPLNKMSDYYKSGDLTLCPGNFIESFGLVPLESLSNGTPAICSSVGAFREFDGFDGLKVIPYGDTKSFVKKGLELLSSKDEILAGRERVILNYDLNSMIDNYIEVFTNPSFKENYKSNTNQFYAKIDGKNYDLSPWCFINNNKIYHDYKGWLDSFENKFKIIDKEIFFVDNISQKALDEKILISS
;
A
#
# COMPACT_ATOMS: atom_id res chain seq x y z
N MET A 1 29.34 -4.14 8.24
CA MET A 1 28.49 -2.98 7.86
C MET A 1 27.60 -2.63 9.04
N LYS A 2 27.49 -1.33 9.34
CA LYS A 2 26.66 -0.76 10.40
C LYS A 2 25.53 0.06 9.75
N ILE A 3 24.29 -0.24 10.09
CA ILE A 3 23.11 0.43 9.52
C ILE A 3 22.32 1.07 10.67
N ALA A 4 22.06 2.36 10.56
CA ALA A 4 21.13 3.07 11.41
C ALA A 4 19.77 3.16 10.69
N CYS A 5 18.76 2.49 11.23
CA CYS A 5 17.39 2.61 10.78
C CYS A 5 16.69 3.70 11.58
N LEU A 6 16.06 4.66 10.89
CA LEU A 6 15.37 5.78 11.50
C LEU A 6 13.90 5.75 11.07
N SER A 7 13.01 5.86 12.05
CA SER A 7 11.57 6.03 11.82
C SER A 7 11.14 7.41 12.27
N LEU A 8 10.33 8.09 11.45
CA LEU A 8 9.74 9.39 11.81
C LEU A 8 8.54 9.24 12.75
N VAL A 9 8.01 8.03 12.90
CA VAL A 9 6.88 7.72 13.77
C VAL A 9 7.30 6.78 14.89
N GLU A 10 6.57 6.80 16.01
CA GLU A 10 6.78 5.87 17.10
C GLU A 10 6.66 4.41 16.63
N ILE A 11 7.51 3.57 17.20
CA ILE A 11 7.55 2.13 16.91
C ILE A 11 7.08 1.37 18.14
N PHE A 12 6.11 0.49 17.94
CA PHE A 12 5.58 -0.37 18.99
C PHE A 12 5.97 -1.83 18.67
N PRO A 13 6.71 -2.53 19.55
CA PRO A 13 7.22 -3.87 19.28
C PRO A 13 6.12 -4.91 19.12
N ASP A 14 5.03 -4.79 19.89
CA ASP A 14 3.95 -5.77 19.96
C ASP A 14 2.68 -5.34 19.21
N TYR A 15 2.67 -4.13 18.68
CA TYR A 15 1.50 -3.56 18.03
C TYR A 15 1.87 -2.93 16.68
N VAL A 16 1.28 -3.45 15.60
CA VAL A 16 1.52 -2.95 14.25
C VAL A 16 0.33 -2.13 13.79
N LEU A 17 0.50 -0.81 13.72
CA LEU A 17 -0.52 0.13 13.24
C LEU A 17 -0.70 0.11 11.73
N GLY A 18 0.28 -0.36 10.97
CA GLY A 18 0.25 -0.37 9.52
C GLY A 18 1.30 -1.24 8.86
N GLY A 19 1.10 -1.52 7.58
CA GLY A 19 1.98 -2.39 6.79
C GLY A 19 3.44 -1.95 6.80
N SER A 20 3.69 -0.65 6.72
CA SER A 20 5.06 -0.08 6.72
C SER A 20 5.86 -0.47 7.97
N GLN A 21 5.26 -0.37 9.17
CA GLN A 21 5.95 -0.77 10.40
C GLN A 21 6.28 -2.26 10.45
N ASN A 22 5.38 -3.12 9.94
CA ASN A 22 5.65 -4.54 9.82
C ASN A 22 6.84 -4.82 8.90
N ILE A 23 6.95 -4.08 7.79
CA ILE A 23 8.07 -4.20 6.87
C ILE A 23 9.37 -3.76 7.54
N LEU A 24 9.38 -2.65 8.28
CA LEU A 24 10.57 -2.23 9.04
C LEU A 24 11.04 -3.32 10.01
N ARG A 25 10.11 -3.92 10.74
CA ARG A 25 10.41 -5.04 11.64
C ARG A 25 11.10 -6.20 10.90
N LYS A 26 10.56 -6.60 9.75
CA LYS A 26 11.12 -7.67 8.92
C LYS A 26 12.54 -7.33 8.43
N ILE A 27 12.74 -6.09 7.97
CA ILE A 27 14.06 -5.61 7.54
C ILE A 27 15.06 -5.71 8.68
N ILE A 28 14.72 -5.23 9.88
CA ILE A 28 15.62 -5.26 11.04
C ILE A 28 15.99 -6.68 11.41
N LEU A 29 15.02 -7.57 11.53
CA LEU A 29 15.25 -8.98 11.86
C LEU A 29 16.11 -9.66 10.79
N GLY A 30 15.76 -9.49 9.50
CA GLY A 30 16.51 -10.10 8.40
C GLY A 30 17.94 -9.58 8.30
N LEU A 31 18.20 -8.29 8.54
CA LEU A 31 19.55 -7.74 8.59
C LEU A 31 20.35 -8.34 9.74
N ARG A 32 19.73 -8.51 10.90
CA ARG A 32 20.38 -9.15 12.07
C ARG A 32 20.73 -10.62 11.82
N GLU A 33 19.81 -11.38 11.23
CA GLU A 33 20.03 -12.78 10.83
C GLU A 33 21.20 -12.92 9.84
N ASN A 34 21.45 -11.90 9.03
CA ASN A 34 22.59 -11.81 8.11
C ASN A 34 23.85 -11.17 8.74
N ASN A 35 23.95 -11.11 10.07
CA ASN A 35 25.09 -10.58 10.82
C ASN A 35 25.42 -9.11 10.52
N ILE A 36 24.45 -8.32 10.12
CA ILE A 36 24.60 -6.88 9.94
C ILE A 36 24.34 -6.19 11.27
N ASN A 37 25.20 -5.23 11.63
CA ASN A 37 25.03 -4.47 12.86
C ASN A 37 24.00 -3.36 12.65
N VAL A 38 22.81 -3.51 13.27
CA VAL A 38 21.67 -2.60 13.12
C VAL A 38 21.38 -1.90 14.43
N ARG A 39 21.11 -0.60 14.37
CA ARG A 39 20.48 0.20 15.42
C ARG A 39 19.20 0.81 14.89
N LEU A 40 18.20 0.94 15.76
CA LEU A 40 16.88 1.47 15.42
C LEU A 40 16.57 2.70 16.25
N PHE A 41 16.26 3.80 15.57
CA PHE A 41 15.96 5.09 16.18
C PHE A 41 14.52 5.51 15.87
N SER A 42 13.86 6.06 16.89
CA SER A 42 12.50 6.59 16.78
C SER A 42 12.33 7.90 17.57
N PRO A 43 11.23 8.63 17.41
CA PRO A 43 10.95 9.83 18.18
C PRO A 43 11.02 9.61 19.68
N LYS A 44 11.46 10.63 20.41
CA LYS A 44 11.48 10.64 21.88
C LYS A 44 10.10 10.38 22.45
N ASN A 45 10.02 9.44 23.36
CA ASN A 45 8.84 9.15 24.17
C ASN A 45 9.28 8.67 25.56
N ASP A 46 8.34 8.63 26.50
CA ASP A 46 8.54 8.17 27.87
C ASP A 46 8.26 6.66 28.05
N ASN A 47 8.15 5.93 26.97
CA ASN A 47 7.87 4.50 27.01
C ASN A 47 9.10 3.73 27.57
N PRO A 48 8.85 2.61 28.28
CA PRO A 48 9.95 1.75 28.71
C PRO A 48 10.73 1.22 27.51
N LYS A 49 11.99 0.82 27.75
CA LYS A 49 12.84 0.20 26.73
C LYS A 49 12.12 -0.97 26.08
N SER A 50 12.11 -0.99 24.76
CA SER A 50 11.48 -2.02 23.97
C SER A 50 12.41 -2.49 22.84
N PHE A 51 12.14 -3.68 22.29
CA PHE A 51 13.04 -4.36 21.37
C PHE A 51 12.29 -4.96 20.19
N ILE A 52 12.95 -5.00 19.04
CA ILE A 52 12.59 -5.85 17.90
C ILE A 52 13.66 -6.94 17.81
N GLY A 53 13.31 -8.18 18.20
CA GLY A 53 14.31 -9.22 18.41
C GLY A 53 15.32 -8.83 19.50
N ASP A 54 16.59 -8.72 19.15
CA ASP A 54 17.68 -8.26 20.02
C ASP A 54 18.04 -6.77 19.82
N VAL A 55 17.35 -6.06 18.92
CA VAL A 55 17.62 -4.65 18.60
C VAL A 55 16.76 -3.74 19.47
N GLU A 56 17.41 -2.93 20.32
CA GLU A 56 16.73 -1.93 21.15
C GLU A 56 16.13 -0.82 20.26
N ILE A 57 14.90 -0.40 20.56
CA ILE A 57 14.28 0.79 19.97
C ILE A 57 14.79 2.01 20.76
N GLU A 58 15.69 2.76 20.14
CA GLU A 58 16.30 3.95 20.75
C GLU A 58 15.41 5.17 20.52
N ASN A 59 14.56 5.50 21.49
CA ASN A 59 13.65 6.63 21.45
C ASN A 59 14.39 7.95 21.71
N LYS A 60 15.20 8.39 20.73
CA LYS A 60 16.14 9.50 20.91
C LYS A 60 15.94 10.70 19.99
N LEU A 61 15.20 10.52 18.88
CA LEU A 61 15.06 11.59 17.90
C LEU A 61 14.18 12.73 18.46
N SER A 62 14.72 13.94 18.45
CA SER A 62 13.98 15.14 18.87
C SER A 62 12.93 15.56 17.85
N LEU A 63 11.94 14.66 17.66
CA LEU A 63 10.76 14.84 16.81
C LEU A 63 9.53 14.85 17.69
N LYS A 64 8.60 15.77 17.44
CA LYS A 64 7.29 15.81 18.07
C LYS A 64 6.22 15.58 17.03
N GLY A 65 5.11 15.02 17.48
CA GLY A 65 4.00 14.64 16.64
C GLY A 65 3.81 13.12 16.65
N SER A 66 2.57 12.73 16.57
CA SER A 66 2.17 11.33 16.45
C SER A 66 1.35 11.16 15.20
N PHE A 67 1.59 10.08 14.46
CA PHE A 67 0.74 9.73 13.33
C PHE A 67 -0.75 9.72 13.75
N PRO A 68 -1.68 10.32 12.97
CA PRO A 68 -1.48 10.92 11.65
C PRO A 68 -1.21 12.45 11.66
N SER A 69 -0.85 13.01 12.78
CA SER A 69 -0.59 14.46 12.88
C SER A 69 0.74 14.85 12.24
N PRO A 70 0.85 16.05 11.66
CA PRO A 70 2.10 16.55 11.12
C PRO A 70 3.20 16.58 12.19
N PHE A 71 4.45 16.38 11.77
CA PHE A 71 5.57 16.56 12.67
C PHE A 71 5.73 18.03 13.03
N GLU A 72 5.81 18.27 14.32
CA GLU A 72 6.20 19.56 14.86
C GLU A 72 7.63 19.44 15.37
N ILE A 73 8.53 20.25 14.82
CA ILE A 73 9.89 20.38 15.33
C ILE A 73 10.01 21.80 15.86
N PRO A 74 9.90 22.00 17.18
CA PRO A 74 10.16 23.30 17.76
C PRO A 74 11.59 23.75 17.40
N LEU A 75 11.75 25.01 17.07
CA LEU A 75 13.02 25.55 16.57
C LEU A 75 14.21 25.23 17.49
N TYR A 76 13.99 25.25 18.82
CA TYR A 76 15.03 24.94 19.81
C TYR A 76 15.38 23.44 19.84
N GLU A 77 14.52 22.55 19.35
CA GLU A 77 14.80 21.12 19.24
C GLU A 77 15.49 20.75 17.92
N LEU A 78 15.44 21.62 16.93
CA LEU A 78 16.08 21.39 15.63
C LEU A 78 17.61 21.18 15.79
N GLN A 79 18.25 21.97 16.66
CA GLN A 79 19.68 21.79 16.96
C GLN A 79 19.94 20.43 17.62
N SER A 80 19.11 20.03 18.59
CA SER A 80 19.24 18.73 19.26
C SER A 80 19.10 17.57 18.27
N LEU A 81 18.12 17.68 17.35
CA LEU A 81 17.92 16.68 16.31
C LEU A 81 19.13 16.60 15.38
N GLN A 82 19.69 17.74 14.97
CA GLN A 82 20.89 17.79 14.15
C GLN A 82 22.08 17.11 14.83
N GLU A 83 22.34 17.43 16.10
CA GLU A 83 23.42 16.81 16.88
C GLU A 83 23.22 15.29 17.06
N GLU A 84 21.96 14.83 17.19
CA GLU A 84 21.61 13.41 17.26
C GLU A 84 21.92 12.72 15.94
N LEU A 85 21.55 13.30 14.82
CA LEU A 85 21.83 12.76 13.48
C LEU A 85 23.32 12.70 13.17
N GLU A 86 24.10 13.71 13.55
CA GLU A 86 25.57 13.72 13.42
C GLU A 86 26.19 12.56 14.20
N LYS A 87 25.77 12.33 15.46
CA LYS A 87 26.23 11.20 16.28
C LYS A 87 25.84 9.84 15.68
N ILE A 88 24.63 9.73 15.15
CA ILE A 88 24.15 8.51 14.49
C ILE A 88 24.94 8.26 13.21
N SER A 89 25.13 9.30 12.38
CA SER A 89 25.90 9.23 11.14
C SER A 89 27.34 8.83 11.38
N SER A 90 28.02 9.39 12.41
CA SER A 90 29.39 9.04 12.74
C SER A 90 29.56 7.57 13.17
N TRP A 91 28.50 6.92 13.62
CA TRP A 91 28.53 5.50 13.97
C TRP A 91 28.21 4.59 12.76
N ALA A 92 27.32 5.02 11.85
CA ALA A 92 26.73 4.20 10.80
C ALA A 92 27.51 4.30 9.47
N ASP A 93 27.63 3.20 8.76
CA ASP A 93 28.05 3.19 7.35
C ASP A 93 26.91 3.64 6.43
N ARG A 94 25.65 3.39 6.85
CA ARG A 94 24.41 3.71 6.13
C ARG A 94 23.35 4.25 7.07
N LEU A 95 22.62 5.28 6.62
CA LEU A 95 21.39 5.76 7.25
C LEU A 95 20.19 5.33 6.39
N TYR A 96 19.27 4.61 6.99
CA TYR A 96 18.03 4.18 6.36
C TYR A 96 16.83 4.84 7.01
N PHE A 97 16.18 5.75 6.29
CA PHE A 97 14.96 6.43 6.72
C PHE A 97 13.75 5.67 6.21
N HIS A 98 12.96 5.11 7.13
CA HIS A 98 11.87 4.20 6.79
C HIS A 98 10.50 4.87 6.85
N GLY A 99 9.65 4.50 5.89
CA GLY A 99 8.23 4.81 5.87
C GLY A 99 7.92 6.03 5.01
N ASP A 100 8.01 7.19 5.59
CA ASP A 100 7.73 8.45 4.89
C ASP A 100 8.99 9.09 4.31
N GLY A 101 10.15 8.44 4.49
CA GLY A 101 11.44 8.95 4.09
C GLY A 101 11.92 10.10 5.00
N TRP A 102 12.89 10.84 4.53
CA TRP A 102 13.47 11.94 5.28
C TRP A 102 13.36 13.24 4.49
N PHE A 103 12.72 14.26 5.04
CA PHE A 103 12.38 15.50 4.36
C PHE A 103 13.34 16.67 4.63
N MET A 104 14.34 16.47 5.51
CA MET A 104 15.35 17.48 5.78
C MET A 104 16.59 17.26 4.93
N ARG A 105 17.38 18.32 4.74
CA ARG A 105 18.69 18.23 4.07
C ARG A 105 19.67 17.45 4.91
N ASN A 106 20.59 16.73 4.23
CA ASN A 106 21.57 15.86 4.86
C ASN A 106 22.98 16.49 4.87
N GLU A 107 23.10 17.80 4.75
CA GLU A 107 24.41 18.51 4.65
C GLU A 107 25.35 18.24 5.83
N PHE A 108 24.80 17.79 6.96
CA PHE A 108 25.54 17.43 8.18
C PHE A 108 25.73 15.92 8.36
N VAL A 109 25.47 15.13 7.33
CA VAL A 109 25.53 13.67 7.40
C VAL A 109 26.58 13.15 6.42
N ASP A 110 27.64 12.54 6.94
CA ASP A 110 28.73 11.97 6.13
C ASP A 110 28.42 10.58 5.59
N SER A 111 27.43 9.89 6.16
CA SER A 111 27.06 8.53 5.77
C SER A 111 26.13 8.53 4.55
N THR A 112 26.24 7.49 3.72
CA THR A 112 25.29 7.28 2.62
C THR A 112 23.86 7.15 3.14
N THR A 113 22.95 7.92 2.56
CA THR A 113 21.55 8.01 2.96
C THR A 113 20.63 7.25 2.00
N ILE A 114 19.71 6.50 2.55
CA ILE A 114 18.74 5.68 1.82
C ILE A 114 17.35 5.95 2.39
N SER A 115 16.41 6.37 1.56
CA SER A 115 15.02 6.60 1.96
C SER A 115 14.10 5.50 1.46
N GLY A 116 13.39 4.85 2.38
CA GLY A 116 12.30 3.93 2.06
C GLY A 116 10.98 4.68 2.05
N ILE A 117 10.39 4.89 0.87
CA ILE A 117 9.10 5.56 0.72
C ILE A 117 8.02 4.48 0.55
N HIS A 118 7.10 4.42 1.51
CA HIS A 118 6.06 3.38 1.53
C HIS A 118 4.67 3.88 1.11
N ASP A 119 4.47 5.19 0.96
CA ASP A 119 3.27 5.78 0.36
C ASP A 119 3.53 7.22 -0.13
N LEU A 120 2.54 7.83 -0.80
CA LEU A 120 2.53 9.24 -1.23
C LEU A 120 1.19 9.91 -0.92
N VAL A 121 0.46 9.43 0.08
CA VAL A 121 -0.85 9.98 0.45
C VAL A 121 -0.75 10.96 1.63
N TYR A 122 0.38 10.97 2.32
CA TYR A 122 0.67 11.86 3.43
C TYR A 122 1.62 12.98 3.00
N GLN A 123 1.45 14.14 3.62
CA GLN A 123 2.26 15.32 3.28
C GLN A 123 3.75 15.09 3.51
N GLU A 124 4.10 14.36 4.55
CA GLU A 124 5.47 14.02 4.93
C GLU A 124 6.16 13.23 3.81
N SER A 125 5.50 12.21 3.29
CA SER A 125 6.01 11.38 2.19
C SER A 125 6.22 12.20 0.93
N VAL A 126 5.27 13.06 0.58
CA VAL A 126 5.38 13.96 -0.58
C VAL A 126 6.53 14.96 -0.39
N THR A 127 6.65 15.55 0.80
CA THR A 127 7.72 16.49 1.14
C THR A 127 9.08 15.80 1.09
N SER A 128 9.17 14.60 1.63
CA SER A 128 10.36 13.76 1.59
C SER A 128 10.85 13.52 0.15
N VAL A 129 9.93 13.15 -0.74
CA VAL A 129 10.27 12.91 -2.15
C VAL A 129 10.71 14.21 -2.86
N MET A 130 10.08 15.34 -2.55
CA MET A 130 10.38 16.63 -3.19
C MET A 130 11.72 17.22 -2.74
N PHE A 131 12.08 17.07 -1.48
CA PHE A 131 13.19 17.81 -0.85
C PHE A 131 14.32 16.91 -0.33
N SER A 132 14.12 15.61 -0.26
CA SER A 132 15.18 14.68 0.16
C SER A 132 16.35 14.70 -0.83
N GLU A 133 17.55 14.65 -0.28
CA GLU A 133 18.82 14.49 -1.00
C GLU A 133 19.40 13.09 -0.75
N SER A 134 18.55 12.08 -0.51
CA SER A 134 19.00 10.72 -0.30
C SER A 134 19.70 10.17 -1.55
N ASP A 135 20.83 9.48 -1.32
CA ASP A 135 21.62 8.85 -2.37
C ASP A 135 20.82 7.74 -3.10
N LYS A 136 19.88 7.15 -2.39
CA LYS A 136 19.00 6.09 -2.90
C LYS A 136 17.60 6.20 -2.34
N ILE A 137 16.60 5.91 -3.19
CA ILE A 137 15.21 5.74 -2.77
C ILE A 137 14.81 4.28 -3.01
N ILE A 138 14.14 3.66 -2.03
CA ILE A 138 13.51 2.35 -2.14
C ILE A 138 12.01 2.54 -2.08
N VAL A 139 11.29 1.89 -2.98
CA VAL A 139 9.83 1.88 -3.03
C VAL A 139 9.30 0.45 -3.17
N PRO A 140 8.07 0.14 -2.67
CA PRO A 140 7.56 -1.23 -2.67
C PRO A 140 6.92 -1.67 -4.00
N SER A 141 6.68 -0.76 -4.95
CA SER A 141 5.96 -1.07 -6.19
C SER A 141 6.44 -0.25 -7.39
N ASN A 142 6.18 -0.77 -8.58
CA ASN A 142 6.41 -0.01 -9.82
C ASN A 142 5.48 1.20 -9.89
N TYR A 143 4.23 1.05 -9.44
CA TYR A 143 3.27 2.15 -9.37
C TYR A 143 3.85 3.35 -8.60
N LEU A 144 4.39 3.10 -7.41
CA LEU A 144 4.92 4.17 -6.58
C LEU A 144 6.17 4.81 -7.23
N ARG A 145 7.08 4.00 -7.78
CA ARG A 145 8.23 4.49 -8.55
C ARG A 145 7.78 5.39 -9.70
N ASP A 146 6.85 4.92 -10.50
CA ASP A 146 6.41 5.63 -11.71
C ASP A 146 5.64 6.91 -11.35
N THR A 147 4.85 6.88 -10.26
CA THR A 147 4.19 8.07 -9.71
C THR A 147 5.21 9.11 -9.25
N ILE A 148 6.21 8.70 -8.48
CA ILE A 148 7.29 9.59 -8.08
C ILE A 148 7.97 10.18 -9.33
N LYS A 149 8.35 9.35 -10.27
CA LYS A 149 8.99 9.77 -11.52
C LYS A 149 8.17 10.77 -12.31
N SER A 150 6.90 10.60 -12.39
CA SER A 150 6.00 11.47 -13.15
C SER A 150 5.65 12.77 -12.43
N SER A 151 5.85 12.82 -11.11
CA SER A 151 5.52 13.99 -10.28
C SER A 151 6.66 14.99 -10.15
N LEU A 152 7.89 14.56 -10.37
CA LEU A 152 9.08 15.40 -10.26
C LEU A 152 9.56 15.90 -11.62
N SER A 153 10.25 17.04 -11.65
CA SER A 153 10.83 17.56 -12.90
C SER A 153 11.95 16.62 -13.41
N ASN A 154 12.03 16.47 -14.72
CA ASN A 154 12.98 15.59 -15.40
C ASN A 154 14.46 15.77 -14.98
N GLU A 155 14.87 16.99 -14.62
CA GLU A 155 16.26 17.26 -14.21
C GLU A 155 16.61 16.62 -12.86
N LYS A 156 15.73 16.73 -11.86
CA LYS A 156 15.95 16.12 -10.54
C LYS A 156 15.89 14.61 -10.64
N PHE A 157 15.08 14.10 -11.53
CA PHE A 157 14.79 12.66 -11.66
C PHE A 157 15.90 11.85 -12.29
N ASN A 158 16.55 12.39 -13.30
CA ASN A 158 17.69 11.73 -13.94
C ASN A 158 18.86 11.48 -12.97
N GLN A 159 18.82 12.14 -11.81
CA GLN A 159 19.82 12.01 -10.75
C GLN A 159 19.38 11.08 -9.62
N THR A 160 18.06 10.88 -9.39
CA THR A 160 17.58 10.09 -8.26
C THR A 160 17.57 8.61 -8.59
N ASN A 161 18.31 7.83 -7.82
CA ASN A 161 18.40 6.39 -7.97
C ASN A 161 17.26 5.71 -7.18
N ILE A 162 16.23 5.21 -7.87
CA ILE A 162 15.09 4.52 -7.24
C ILE A 162 15.13 3.02 -7.55
N SER A 163 15.09 2.20 -6.51
CA SER A 163 14.90 0.74 -6.61
C SER A 163 13.53 0.32 -6.13
N VAL A 164 12.96 -0.68 -6.79
CA VAL A 164 11.73 -1.33 -6.37
C VAL A 164 12.06 -2.59 -5.60
N ILE A 165 11.75 -2.60 -4.30
CA ILE A 165 11.85 -3.80 -3.46
C ILE A 165 10.44 -4.14 -2.98
N LYS A 166 9.85 -5.18 -3.54
CA LYS A 166 8.51 -5.63 -3.17
C LYS A 166 8.47 -6.07 -1.71
N ASN A 167 7.42 -5.66 -1.00
CA ASN A 167 7.20 -6.12 0.37
C ASN A 167 6.93 -7.62 0.39
N SER A 168 7.47 -8.31 1.40
CA SER A 168 7.24 -9.74 1.57
C SER A 168 5.94 -10.05 2.28
N ILE A 169 5.40 -11.22 1.99
CA ILE A 169 4.28 -11.84 2.70
C ILE A 169 4.83 -12.96 3.56
N ASP A 170 4.49 -12.93 4.83
CA ASP A 170 4.76 -13.97 5.83
C ASP A 170 3.45 -14.34 6.53
N ASN A 171 3.50 -15.23 7.51
CA ASN A 171 2.33 -15.68 8.26
C ASN A 171 1.29 -16.43 7.39
N PHE A 172 1.76 -17.17 6.39
CA PHE A 172 0.88 -18.05 5.64
C PHE A 172 0.87 -19.48 6.22
N SER A 173 -0.26 -20.13 6.11
CA SER A 173 -0.38 -21.53 6.53
C SER A 173 0.42 -22.44 5.64
N LYS A 174 1.19 -23.37 6.25
CA LYS A 174 1.88 -24.43 5.49
C LYS A 174 0.92 -25.42 4.85
N SER A 175 -0.24 -25.66 5.46
CA SER A 175 -1.30 -26.52 4.93
C SER A 175 -2.60 -25.72 4.78
N ILE A 176 -3.24 -25.84 3.64
CA ILE A 176 -4.57 -25.27 3.41
C ILE A 176 -5.52 -26.40 3.06
N SER A 177 -6.67 -26.41 3.71
CA SER A 177 -7.88 -27.00 3.16
C SER A 177 -8.71 -25.87 2.56
N ILE A 178 -8.72 -25.72 1.25
CA ILE A 178 -9.77 -24.93 0.61
C ILE A 178 -11.03 -25.75 0.75
N ASN A 179 -12.06 -25.23 1.38
CA ASN A 179 -13.33 -25.91 1.54
C ASN A 179 -13.84 -26.36 0.17
N ASP A 180 -14.11 -27.64 0.00
CA ASP A 180 -14.55 -28.20 -1.28
C ASP A 180 -15.95 -27.72 -1.68
N SER A 181 -16.70 -27.18 -0.73
CA SER A 181 -17.98 -26.54 -0.94
C SER A 181 -18.11 -25.34 -0.01
N ILE A 182 -18.25 -24.14 -0.57
CA ILE A 182 -18.73 -23.00 0.19
C ILE A 182 -20.14 -23.39 0.65
N SER A 183 -20.37 -23.37 1.97
CA SER A 183 -21.70 -23.65 2.51
C SER A 183 -22.69 -22.68 1.87
N ASN A 184 -23.76 -23.19 1.29
CA ASN A 184 -24.85 -22.31 0.78
C ASN A 184 -25.58 -21.60 1.93
N ASP A 185 -25.24 -21.87 3.19
CA ASP A 185 -25.90 -21.28 4.32
C ASP A 185 -25.44 -19.86 4.61
N ASN A 186 -24.12 -19.59 4.61
CA ASN A 186 -23.60 -18.27 4.97
C ASN A 186 -22.30 -17.95 4.21
N LEU A 187 -22.29 -16.85 3.47
CA LEU A 187 -21.09 -16.32 2.84
C LEU A 187 -20.37 -15.38 3.83
N ILE A 188 -19.09 -15.65 4.08
CA ILE A 188 -18.27 -14.86 5.00
C ILE A 188 -17.32 -13.96 4.19
N LEU A 189 -17.60 -12.66 4.22
CA LEU A 189 -16.78 -11.63 3.59
C LEU A 189 -15.87 -10.96 4.63
N LEU A 190 -14.61 -10.77 4.27
CA LEU A 190 -13.62 -10.13 5.14
C LEU A 190 -13.34 -8.69 4.68
N PHE A 191 -13.26 -7.78 5.65
CA PHE A 191 -12.86 -6.39 5.44
C PHE A 191 -11.76 -6.01 6.45
N PRO A 192 -10.50 -6.50 6.27
CA PRO A 192 -9.42 -6.36 7.26
C PRO A 192 -8.71 -5.01 7.16
N HIS A 193 -9.46 -3.93 7.21
CA HIS A 193 -8.92 -2.58 7.05
C HIS A 193 -9.14 -1.73 8.29
N ARG A 194 -8.16 -0.86 8.59
CA ARG A 194 -8.31 0.20 9.60
C ARG A 194 -9.43 1.18 9.22
N PRO A 195 -9.97 2.00 10.17
CA PRO A 195 -11.03 2.97 9.90
C PRO A 195 -10.47 4.16 9.14
N ASP A 196 -10.42 4.05 7.87
CA ASP A 196 -10.19 5.15 6.95
C ASP A 196 -11.35 5.10 5.96
N ILE A 197 -12.08 6.20 5.83
CA ILE A 197 -13.23 6.28 4.92
C ILE A 197 -12.86 5.85 3.50
N ARG A 198 -11.62 6.12 3.11
CA ARG A 198 -11.07 5.74 1.80
C ARG A 198 -10.86 4.23 1.62
N LYS A 199 -10.80 3.45 2.71
CA LYS A 199 -10.75 1.97 2.65
C LYS A 199 -12.09 1.37 2.21
N GLY A 200 -13.19 2.13 2.31
CA GLY A 200 -14.45 1.83 1.64
C GLY A 200 -15.36 0.86 2.37
N LEU A 201 -15.52 0.99 3.69
CA LEU A 201 -16.45 0.14 4.46
C LEU A 201 -17.89 0.21 3.91
N ASN A 202 -18.37 1.39 3.54
CA ASN A 202 -19.70 1.52 2.95
C ASN A 202 -19.80 0.79 1.59
N ASN A 203 -18.73 0.78 0.79
CA ASN A 203 -18.68 0.00 -0.43
C ASN A 203 -18.68 -1.51 -0.14
N ALA A 204 -17.97 -1.96 0.92
CA ALA A 204 -18.01 -3.35 1.34
C ALA A 204 -19.41 -3.79 1.76
N ILE A 205 -20.15 -2.95 2.53
CA ILE A 205 -21.53 -3.21 2.91
C ILE A 205 -22.44 -3.27 1.65
N LYS A 206 -22.27 -2.34 0.71
CA LYS A 206 -23.04 -2.33 -0.54
C LYS A 206 -22.77 -3.58 -1.40
N ILE A 207 -21.52 -4.00 -1.52
CA ILE A 207 -21.14 -5.24 -2.21
C ILE A 207 -21.75 -6.44 -1.50
N SER A 208 -21.71 -6.47 -0.17
CA SER A 208 -22.29 -7.55 0.65
C SER A 208 -23.82 -7.65 0.45
N LEU A 209 -24.50 -6.52 0.38
CA LEU A 209 -25.95 -6.46 0.08
C LEU A 209 -26.25 -7.03 -1.32
N GLU A 210 -25.44 -6.67 -2.31
CA GLU A 210 -25.61 -7.22 -3.66
C GLU A 210 -25.36 -8.74 -3.73
N PHE A 211 -24.44 -9.28 -2.90
CA PHE A 211 -24.29 -10.75 -2.76
C PHE A 211 -25.55 -11.40 -2.22
N ILE A 212 -26.28 -10.79 -1.25
CA ILE A 212 -27.59 -11.29 -0.79
C ILE A 212 -28.57 -11.36 -1.93
N HIS A 213 -28.62 -10.32 -2.78
CA HIS A 213 -29.55 -10.25 -3.91
C HIS A 213 -29.31 -11.33 -4.96
N THR A 214 -28.13 -11.97 -4.99
CA THR A 214 -27.89 -13.13 -5.88
C THR A 214 -28.66 -14.38 -5.47
N LYS A 215 -29.12 -14.46 -4.20
CA LYS A 215 -29.84 -15.60 -3.61
C LYS A 215 -29.06 -16.92 -3.62
N ASN A 216 -27.74 -16.86 -3.71
CA ASN A 216 -26.88 -18.04 -3.65
C ASN A 216 -26.63 -18.52 -2.21
N TRP A 217 -26.88 -17.67 -1.22
CA TRP A 217 -26.69 -17.93 0.20
C TRP A 217 -27.92 -17.53 1.01
N ASN A 218 -28.14 -18.22 2.13
CA ASN A 218 -29.20 -17.89 3.08
C ASN A 218 -28.88 -16.62 3.88
N SER A 219 -27.60 -16.35 4.10
CA SER A 219 -27.11 -15.14 4.79
C SER A 219 -25.73 -14.73 4.27
N VAL A 220 -25.35 -13.46 4.51
CA VAL A 220 -24.01 -12.93 4.23
C VAL A 220 -23.50 -12.23 5.47
N THR A 221 -22.32 -12.62 5.93
CA THR A 221 -21.66 -11.99 7.09
C THR A 221 -20.43 -11.20 6.63
N LEU A 222 -20.40 -9.90 6.95
CA LEU A 222 -19.23 -9.05 6.75
C LEU A 222 -18.46 -8.91 8.07
N LYS A 223 -17.21 -9.41 8.12
CA LYS A 223 -16.31 -9.27 9.28
C LYS A 223 -15.52 -7.97 9.18
N VAL A 224 -15.61 -7.13 10.23
CA VAL A 224 -15.00 -5.79 10.28
C VAL A 224 -14.25 -5.63 11.62
N PRO A 225 -12.99 -5.17 11.63
CA PRO A 225 -12.29 -4.89 12.88
C PRO A 225 -12.91 -3.71 13.61
N LYS A 226 -13.04 -3.84 14.94
CA LYS A 226 -13.35 -2.71 15.84
C LYS A 226 -12.11 -1.85 16.00
N PHE A 227 -12.33 -0.56 16.14
CA PHE A 227 -11.28 0.37 16.52
C PHE A 227 -11.31 0.56 18.03
N ASN A 228 -10.12 0.57 18.63
CA ASN A 228 -9.98 0.91 20.03
C ASN A 228 -10.26 2.40 20.20
N GLU A 229 -11.37 2.73 20.87
CA GLU A 229 -11.79 4.11 21.18
C GLU A 229 -10.72 4.92 21.93
N ASN A 230 -9.71 4.25 22.51
CA ASN A 230 -8.61 4.87 23.25
C ASN A 230 -7.46 5.40 22.38
N LEU A 231 -7.36 4.99 21.10
CA LEU A 231 -6.34 5.49 20.16
C LEU A 231 -6.86 6.63 19.28
N ASP A 232 -8.18 6.73 19.16
CA ASP A 232 -8.84 7.80 18.38
C ASP A 232 -9.69 8.64 19.35
N LYS A 233 -9.12 9.72 19.88
CA LYS A 233 -9.87 10.75 20.63
C LYS A 233 -10.85 11.56 19.78
N ASP A 234 -10.97 11.23 18.50
CA ASP A 234 -11.92 11.88 17.61
C ASP A 234 -13.27 11.15 17.65
N GLU A 235 -14.27 11.76 18.30
CA GLU A 235 -15.69 11.38 18.30
C GLU A 235 -16.31 11.23 16.90
N LYS A 236 -15.53 11.37 15.84
CA LYS A 236 -15.96 11.27 14.44
C LYS A 236 -16.15 9.84 13.93
N ASN A 237 -15.75 8.82 14.67
CA ASN A 237 -15.72 7.43 14.17
C ASN A 237 -17.09 6.77 14.02
N SER A 238 -18.14 7.24 14.70
CA SER A 238 -19.50 6.76 14.46
C SER A 238 -20.10 7.21 13.12
N SER A 239 -19.47 8.17 12.44
CA SER A 239 -19.95 8.74 11.16
C SER A 239 -19.47 7.98 9.91
N TYR A 240 -18.58 6.97 10.03
CA TYR A 240 -18.05 6.25 8.86
C TYR A 240 -19.03 5.28 8.23
N ILE A 241 -20.04 4.83 8.96
CA ILE A 241 -21.02 3.87 8.47
C ILE A 241 -22.30 4.61 8.09
N ASN A 242 -22.69 4.50 6.84
CA ASN A 242 -24.01 4.92 6.42
C ASN A 242 -25.07 4.01 7.08
N GLN A 243 -25.83 4.58 8.02
CA GLN A 243 -26.80 3.84 8.85
C GLN A 243 -27.97 3.28 8.02
N GLU A 244 -28.42 3.98 7.00
CA GLU A 244 -29.48 3.51 6.11
C GLU A 244 -29.04 2.26 5.36
N LEU A 245 -27.86 2.30 4.74
CA LEU A 245 -27.27 1.17 4.04
C LEU A 245 -27.03 -0.03 4.97
N LYS A 246 -26.55 0.22 6.19
CA LYS A 246 -26.37 -0.81 7.21
C LYS A 246 -27.70 -1.47 7.59
N ASN A 247 -28.74 -0.67 7.81
CA ASN A 247 -30.07 -1.17 8.17
C ASN A 247 -30.69 -1.97 7.00
N GLU A 248 -30.52 -1.51 5.77
CA GLU A 248 -30.95 -2.24 4.59
C GLU A 248 -30.25 -3.59 4.47
N PHE A 249 -28.92 -3.63 4.66
CA PHE A 249 -28.15 -4.88 4.64
C PHE A 249 -28.64 -5.87 5.68
N ILE A 250 -28.84 -5.42 6.94
CA ILE A 250 -29.30 -6.28 8.05
C ILE A 250 -30.72 -6.77 7.78
N SER A 251 -31.64 -5.90 7.34
CA SER A 251 -33.03 -6.30 7.07
C SER A 251 -33.15 -7.26 5.89
N SER A 252 -32.19 -7.28 4.99
CA SER A 252 -32.10 -8.20 3.85
C SER A 252 -31.49 -9.56 4.18
N GLY A 253 -31.12 -9.84 5.45
CA GLY A 253 -30.50 -11.10 5.87
C GLY A 253 -28.96 -11.02 6.02
N GLY A 254 -28.40 -9.82 5.97
CA GLY A 254 -26.97 -9.58 6.22
C GLY A 254 -26.63 -9.47 7.69
N ASN A 255 -25.38 -9.73 8.02
CA ASN A 255 -24.83 -9.54 9.35
C ASN A 255 -23.48 -8.82 9.29
N ILE A 256 -23.25 -7.82 10.15
CA ILE A 256 -21.93 -7.20 10.33
C ILE A 256 -21.37 -7.67 11.67
N LEU A 257 -20.31 -8.48 11.59
CA LEU A 257 -19.60 -8.98 12.76
C LEU A 257 -18.38 -8.09 13.04
N PHE A 258 -18.50 -7.23 14.04
CA PHE A 258 -17.37 -6.48 14.54
C PHE A 258 -16.52 -7.33 15.48
N HIS A 259 -15.21 -7.40 15.22
CA HIS A 259 -14.26 -8.15 16.03
C HIS A 259 -13.13 -7.23 16.53
N ASP A 260 -12.48 -7.62 17.61
CA ASP A 260 -11.35 -6.89 18.17
C ASP A 260 -10.14 -6.93 17.21
N TRP A 261 -9.15 -6.03 17.41
CA TRP A 261 -7.93 -6.02 16.62
C TRP A 261 -7.20 -7.36 16.70
N ILE A 262 -6.83 -7.90 15.58
CA ILE A 262 -6.25 -9.24 15.49
C ILE A 262 -4.71 -9.13 15.52
N PRO A 263 -4.04 -9.79 16.47
CA PRO A 263 -2.59 -9.83 16.50
C PRO A 263 -2.00 -10.50 15.24
N LEU A 264 -0.81 -10.08 14.82
CA LEU A 264 -0.13 -10.60 13.62
C LEU A 264 -0.08 -12.12 13.55
N ASN A 265 0.22 -12.79 14.67
CA ASN A 265 0.28 -14.25 14.74
C ASN A 265 -1.08 -14.97 14.59
N LYS A 266 -2.18 -14.23 14.58
CA LYS A 266 -3.56 -14.72 14.37
C LYS A 266 -4.14 -14.33 13.01
N MET A 267 -3.43 -13.52 12.22
CA MET A 267 -3.93 -13.05 10.93
C MET A 267 -4.16 -14.20 9.93
N SER A 268 -3.32 -15.24 9.96
CA SER A 268 -3.53 -16.44 9.13
C SER A 268 -4.88 -17.11 9.41
N ASP A 269 -5.24 -17.28 10.69
CA ASP A 269 -6.53 -17.89 11.07
C ASP A 269 -7.71 -16.99 10.70
N TYR A 270 -7.51 -15.67 10.80
CA TYR A 270 -8.51 -14.70 10.39
C TYR A 270 -8.80 -14.81 8.88
N TYR A 271 -7.78 -14.78 8.02
CA TYR A 271 -8.00 -14.91 6.59
C TYR A 271 -8.69 -16.23 6.22
N LYS A 272 -8.28 -17.34 6.81
CA LYS A 272 -8.92 -18.66 6.60
C LYS A 272 -10.38 -18.72 7.06
N SER A 273 -10.80 -17.80 7.93
CA SER A 273 -12.17 -17.76 8.45
C SER A 273 -13.17 -17.08 7.52
N GLY A 274 -12.76 -16.66 6.34
CA GLY A 274 -13.62 -16.03 5.33
C GLY A 274 -13.54 -16.73 3.98
N ASP A 275 -14.53 -16.46 3.15
CA ASP A 275 -14.62 -17.01 1.79
C ASP A 275 -14.04 -16.05 0.75
N LEU A 276 -14.13 -14.74 1.01
CA LEU A 276 -13.65 -13.69 0.10
C LEU A 276 -13.24 -12.44 0.87
N THR A 277 -12.09 -11.87 0.51
CA THR A 277 -11.63 -10.59 1.07
C THR A 277 -11.95 -9.43 0.14
N LEU A 278 -12.49 -8.34 0.70
CA LEU A 278 -12.88 -7.15 -0.01
C LEU A 278 -11.94 -5.98 0.28
N CYS A 279 -11.39 -5.37 -0.78
CA CYS A 279 -10.59 -4.14 -0.74
C CYS A 279 -11.24 -3.07 -1.65
N PRO A 280 -12.48 -2.61 -1.37
CA PRO A 280 -13.30 -1.87 -2.30
C PRO A 280 -13.15 -0.35 -2.22
N GLY A 281 -12.12 0.14 -1.53
CA GLY A 281 -11.89 1.55 -1.28
C GLY A 281 -11.24 2.30 -2.43
N ASN A 282 -11.08 3.62 -2.25
CA ASN A 282 -10.33 4.51 -3.12
C ASN A 282 -9.04 5.03 -2.45
N PHE A 283 -8.61 4.41 -1.37
CA PHE A 283 -7.29 4.68 -0.80
C PHE A 283 -6.22 4.30 -1.83
N ILE A 284 -5.34 5.24 -2.14
CA ILE A 284 -4.29 5.03 -3.14
C ILE A 284 -3.21 4.14 -2.52
N GLU A 285 -3.31 2.85 -2.78
CA GLU A 285 -2.37 1.87 -2.24
C GLU A 285 -1.01 1.98 -2.92
N SER A 286 0.02 1.98 -2.12
CA SER A 286 1.42 1.98 -2.58
C SER A 286 1.94 0.59 -2.91
N PHE A 287 1.35 -0.45 -2.30
CA PHE A 287 1.70 -1.86 -2.53
C PHE A 287 0.48 -2.78 -2.47
N GLY A 288 -0.23 -2.81 -1.32
CA GLY A 288 -1.42 -3.64 -1.14
C GLY A 288 -1.13 -5.01 -0.52
N LEU A 289 -0.75 -5.04 0.76
CA LEU A 289 -0.47 -6.29 1.50
C LEU A 289 -1.71 -7.16 1.66
N VAL A 290 -2.87 -6.57 1.97
CA VAL A 290 -4.10 -7.28 2.33
C VAL A 290 -4.53 -8.37 1.33
N PRO A 291 -4.66 -8.10 0.01
CA PRO A 291 -5.08 -9.14 -0.93
C PRO A 291 -4.05 -10.26 -1.07
N LEU A 292 -2.76 -9.95 -0.95
CA LEU A 292 -1.69 -10.94 -1.01
C LEU A 292 -1.66 -11.81 0.25
N GLU A 293 -1.81 -11.21 1.44
CA GLU A 293 -1.92 -11.93 2.71
C GLU A 293 -3.16 -12.84 2.71
N SER A 294 -4.29 -12.36 2.23
CA SER A 294 -5.51 -13.14 2.08
C SER A 294 -5.28 -14.38 1.19
N LEU A 295 -4.78 -14.15 -0.02
CA LEU A 295 -4.56 -15.23 -0.98
C LEU A 295 -3.49 -16.21 -0.52
N SER A 296 -2.42 -15.75 0.14
CA SER A 296 -1.40 -16.64 0.72
C SER A 296 -1.96 -17.61 1.76
N ASN A 297 -3.09 -17.27 2.37
CA ASN A 297 -3.83 -18.09 3.31
C ASN A 297 -5.00 -18.86 2.68
N GLY A 298 -5.15 -18.82 1.35
CA GLY A 298 -6.15 -19.57 0.60
C GLY A 298 -7.48 -18.85 0.42
N THR A 299 -7.61 -17.61 0.85
CA THR A 299 -8.81 -16.82 0.68
C THR A 299 -8.62 -15.83 -0.47
N PRO A 300 -9.39 -15.94 -1.56
CA PRO A 300 -9.29 -15.02 -2.69
C PRO A 300 -9.63 -13.59 -2.30
N ALA A 301 -9.22 -12.62 -3.12
CA ALA A 301 -9.54 -11.23 -2.83
C ALA A 301 -9.94 -10.43 -4.08
N ILE A 302 -10.76 -9.40 -3.87
CA ILE A 302 -11.14 -8.43 -4.89
C ILE A 302 -10.79 -7.03 -4.43
N CYS A 303 -10.10 -6.29 -5.31
CA CYS A 303 -9.60 -4.96 -5.05
C CYS A 303 -10.20 -3.93 -6.00
N SER A 304 -10.36 -2.71 -5.56
CA SER A 304 -10.53 -1.57 -6.46
C SER A 304 -9.25 -1.35 -7.28
N SER A 305 -9.39 -0.95 -8.55
CA SER A 305 -8.25 -0.64 -9.42
C SER A 305 -7.67 0.74 -9.10
N VAL A 306 -7.16 0.91 -7.88
CA VAL A 306 -6.60 2.18 -7.37
C VAL A 306 -5.16 1.95 -6.92
N GLY A 307 -4.25 2.81 -7.37
CA GLY A 307 -2.85 2.72 -7.00
C GLY A 307 -2.19 1.40 -7.43
N ALA A 308 -1.34 0.87 -6.59
CA ALA A 308 -0.59 -0.36 -6.84
C ALA A 308 -1.46 -1.62 -6.95
N PHE A 309 -2.74 -1.59 -6.53
CA PHE A 309 -3.63 -2.73 -6.76
C PHE A 309 -3.75 -3.10 -8.23
N ARG A 310 -3.53 -2.16 -9.16
CA ARG A 310 -3.51 -2.44 -10.60
C ARG A 310 -2.39 -3.41 -11.02
N GLU A 311 -1.32 -3.53 -10.24
CA GLU A 311 -0.26 -4.51 -10.50
C GLU A 311 -0.70 -5.95 -10.29
N PHE A 312 -1.86 -6.16 -9.67
CA PHE A 312 -2.46 -7.49 -9.47
C PHE A 312 -3.45 -7.88 -10.58
N ASP A 313 -3.65 -7.02 -11.59
CA ASP A 313 -4.52 -7.38 -12.72
C ASP A 313 -3.95 -8.60 -13.47
N GLY A 314 -4.81 -9.59 -13.72
CA GLY A 314 -4.41 -10.87 -14.29
C GLY A 314 -3.67 -11.82 -13.32
N PHE A 315 -3.69 -11.52 -12.01
CA PHE A 315 -3.14 -12.42 -11.00
C PHE A 315 -4.19 -13.45 -10.59
N ASP A 316 -3.85 -14.75 -10.63
CA ASP A 316 -4.74 -15.83 -10.25
C ASP A 316 -5.21 -15.65 -8.79
N GLY A 317 -6.48 -15.90 -8.51
CA GLY A 317 -7.07 -15.74 -7.18
C GLY A 317 -7.30 -14.29 -6.73
N LEU A 318 -6.90 -13.30 -7.54
CA LEU A 318 -7.16 -11.88 -7.32
C LEU A 318 -7.94 -11.27 -8.49
N LYS A 319 -8.85 -10.35 -8.20
CA LYS A 319 -9.53 -9.55 -9.24
C LYS A 319 -9.41 -8.07 -8.93
N VAL A 320 -9.16 -7.29 -9.97
CA VAL A 320 -9.02 -5.83 -9.89
C VAL A 320 -10.18 -5.21 -10.66
N ILE A 321 -11.01 -4.43 -9.97
CA ILE A 321 -12.29 -3.91 -10.48
C ILE A 321 -12.29 -2.38 -10.37
N PRO A 322 -12.79 -1.64 -11.35
CA PRO A 322 -12.94 -0.19 -11.24
C PRO A 322 -13.66 0.21 -9.95
N TYR A 323 -13.14 1.22 -9.27
CA TYR A 323 -13.73 1.73 -8.04
C TYR A 323 -15.20 2.11 -8.26
N GLY A 324 -16.07 1.64 -7.36
CA GLY A 324 -17.51 1.92 -7.41
C GLY A 324 -18.33 0.98 -8.30
N ASP A 325 -17.72 0.10 -9.08
CA ASP A 325 -18.45 -0.89 -9.90
C ASP A 325 -18.86 -2.12 -9.08
N THR A 326 -19.83 -1.93 -8.19
CA THR A 326 -20.36 -2.97 -7.28
C THR A 326 -20.81 -4.23 -8.03
N LYS A 327 -21.43 -4.07 -9.21
CA LYS A 327 -21.92 -5.23 -10.00
C LYS A 327 -20.77 -6.11 -10.47
N SER A 328 -19.70 -5.51 -10.96
CA SER A 328 -18.51 -6.27 -11.37
C SER A 328 -17.79 -6.90 -10.18
N PHE A 329 -17.78 -6.25 -9.00
CA PHE A 329 -17.27 -6.87 -7.76
C PHE A 329 -18.00 -8.18 -7.45
N VAL A 330 -19.33 -8.17 -7.47
CA VAL A 330 -20.15 -9.36 -7.20
C VAL A 330 -19.93 -10.42 -8.27
N LYS A 331 -20.02 -10.06 -9.56
CA LYS A 331 -19.82 -11.00 -10.67
C LYS A 331 -18.46 -11.70 -10.56
N LYS A 332 -17.38 -10.92 -10.38
CA LYS A 332 -16.02 -11.48 -10.27
C LYS A 332 -15.79 -12.22 -8.95
N GLY A 333 -16.50 -11.85 -7.88
CA GLY A 333 -16.53 -12.60 -6.64
C GLY A 333 -17.11 -14.00 -6.81
N LEU A 334 -18.23 -14.12 -7.51
CA LEU A 334 -18.86 -15.41 -7.84
C LEU A 334 -17.92 -16.30 -8.68
N GLU A 335 -17.22 -15.73 -9.66
CA GLU A 335 -16.23 -16.43 -10.47
C GLU A 335 -15.09 -16.97 -9.58
N LEU A 336 -14.52 -16.15 -8.68
CA LEU A 336 -13.45 -16.56 -7.76
C LEU A 336 -13.89 -17.66 -6.80
N LEU A 337 -15.07 -17.50 -6.19
CA LEU A 337 -15.61 -18.47 -5.23
C LEU A 337 -15.82 -19.86 -5.83
N SER A 338 -15.97 -19.95 -7.15
CA SER A 338 -16.09 -21.21 -7.87
C SER A 338 -14.78 -21.77 -8.45
N SER A 339 -13.66 -21.04 -8.32
CA SER A 339 -12.40 -21.32 -9.03
C SER A 339 -11.28 -21.78 -8.09
N LYS A 340 -11.41 -22.96 -7.48
CA LYS A 340 -10.43 -23.50 -6.53
C LYS A 340 -9.01 -23.57 -7.10
N ASP A 341 -8.88 -24.03 -8.33
CA ASP A 341 -7.56 -24.18 -8.99
C ASP A 341 -6.89 -22.81 -9.18
N GLU A 342 -7.67 -21.78 -9.52
CA GLU A 342 -7.18 -20.40 -9.64
C GLU A 342 -6.66 -19.88 -8.30
N ILE A 343 -7.37 -20.17 -7.20
CA ILE A 343 -6.95 -19.76 -5.85
C ILE A 343 -5.64 -20.46 -5.46
N LEU A 344 -5.50 -21.75 -5.74
CA LEU A 344 -4.29 -22.50 -5.44
C LEU A 344 -3.08 -22.00 -6.24
N ALA A 345 -3.25 -21.83 -7.55
CA ALA A 345 -2.19 -21.30 -8.42
C ALA A 345 -1.75 -19.90 -8.00
N GLY A 346 -2.72 -19.01 -7.69
CA GLY A 346 -2.45 -17.68 -7.19
C GLY A 346 -1.70 -17.66 -5.87
N ARG A 347 -2.10 -18.54 -4.95
CA ARG A 347 -1.41 -18.70 -3.67
C ARG A 347 0.05 -19.11 -3.84
N GLU A 348 0.34 -20.12 -4.63
CA GLU A 348 1.71 -20.55 -4.91
C GLU A 348 2.54 -19.40 -5.49
N ARG A 349 1.96 -18.67 -6.42
CA ARG A 349 2.59 -17.50 -7.04
C ARG A 349 2.87 -16.37 -6.02
N VAL A 350 1.98 -16.13 -5.04
CA VAL A 350 2.23 -15.17 -3.95
C VAL A 350 3.42 -15.63 -3.13
N ILE A 351 3.45 -16.88 -2.68
CA ILE A 351 4.51 -17.42 -1.81
C ILE A 351 5.88 -17.34 -2.50
N LEU A 352 5.93 -17.60 -3.81
CA LEU A 352 7.17 -17.56 -4.59
C LEU A 352 7.65 -16.15 -4.88
N ASN A 353 6.73 -15.20 -5.19
CA ASN A 353 7.10 -13.88 -5.68
C ASN A 353 7.25 -12.82 -4.57
N TYR A 354 6.76 -13.12 -3.36
CA TYR A 354 6.77 -12.19 -2.23
C TYR A 354 7.44 -12.83 -1.00
N ASP A 355 8.48 -13.60 -1.25
CA ASP A 355 9.29 -14.29 -0.24
C ASP A 355 10.11 -13.31 0.61
N LEU A 356 10.20 -13.61 1.91
CA LEU A 356 10.93 -12.76 2.87
C LEU A 356 12.43 -12.70 2.59
N ASN A 357 13.04 -13.85 2.28
CA ASN A 357 14.49 -13.91 2.06
C ASN A 357 14.86 -13.08 0.82
N SER A 358 14.10 -13.21 -0.25
CA SER A 358 14.30 -12.41 -1.47
C SER A 358 14.17 -10.91 -1.20
N MET A 359 13.20 -10.49 -0.37
CA MET A 359 13.10 -9.09 0.04
C MET A 359 14.34 -8.64 0.81
N ILE A 360 14.78 -9.40 1.79
CA ILE A 360 15.96 -9.06 2.63
C ILE A 360 17.23 -9.02 1.80
N ASP A 361 17.46 -9.98 0.90
CA ASP A 361 18.61 -10.01 0.01
C ASP A 361 18.67 -8.74 -0.86
N ASN A 362 17.54 -8.30 -1.41
CA ASN A 362 17.47 -7.05 -2.17
C ASN A 362 17.78 -5.81 -1.30
N TYR A 363 17.32 -5.76 -0.05
CA TYR A 363 17.70 -4.69 0.88
C TYR A 363 19.20 -4.72 1.18
N ILE A 364 19.79 -5.90 1.42
CA ILE A 364 21.23 -6.06 1.67
C ILE A 364 22.02 -5.61 0.45
N GLU A 365 21.60 -5.97 -0.77
CA GLU A 365 22.23 -5.53 -2.00
C GLU A 365 22.25 -4.01 -2.12
N VAL A 366 21.11 -3.35 -1.89
CA VAL A 366 21.03 -1.88 -1.92
C VAL A 366 21.88 -1.24 -0.83
N PHE A 367 21.92 -1.78 0.39
CA PHE A 367 22.75 -1.25 1.45
C PHE A 367 24.24 -1.45 1.18
N THR A 368 24.63 -2.54 0.51
CA THR A 368 26.01 -2.83 0.14
C THR A 368 26.46 -1.97 -1.03
N ASN A 369 25.61 -1.80 -2.04
CA ASN A 369 25.92 -1.04 -3.24
C ASN A 369 24.80 -0.05 -3.60
N PRO A 370 24.68 1.07 -2.87
CA PRO A 370 23.61 2.05 -3.07
C PRO A 370 23.68 2.75 -4.43
N SER A 371 24.82 2.77 -5.10
CA SER A 371 24.98 3.36 -6.43
C SER A 371 24.52 2.44 -7.57
N PHE A 372 24.15 1.19 -7.27
CA PHE A 372 23.61 0.26 -8.25
C PHE A 372 22.31 0.83 -8.85
N LYS A 373 22.32 1.04 -10.16
CA LYS A 373 21.15 1.48 -10.93
C LYS A 373 20.46 0.25 -11.53
N GLU A 374 19.24 0.00 -11.13
CA GLU A 374 18.41 -0.98 -11.85
C GLU A 374 18.27 -0.60 -13.31
N ASN A 375 18.56 -1.53 -14.22
CA ASN A 375 18.23 -1.38 -15.62
C ASN A 375 16.70 -1.42 -15.80
N TYR A 376 16.08 -0.26 -15.62
CA TYR A 376 14.65 -0.12 -15.77
C TYR A 376 14.24 -0.29 -17.23
N LYS A 377 13.51 -1.34 -17.53
CA LYS A 377 12.66 -1.39 -18.71
C LYS A 377 11.32 -0.79 -18.33
N SER A 378 10.97 0.36 -18.87
CA SER A 378 9.62 0.91 -18.73
C SER A 378 8.61 -0.19 -19.07
N ASN A 379 7.55 -0.30 -18.29
CA ASN A 379 6.48 -1.25 -18.59
C ASN A 379 5.94 -0.91 -19.98
N THR A 380 6.28 -1.73 -20.98
CA THR A 380 5.93 -1.53 -22.40
C THR A 380 4.42 -1.65 -22.66
N ASN A 381 3.61 -1.73 -21.62
CA ASN A 381 2.15 -1.83 -21.68
C ASN A 381 1.43 -0.50 -21.46
N GLN A 382 2.13 0.61 -21.43
CA GLN A 382 1.54 1.90 -21.14
C GLN A 382 0.81 2.45 -22.38
N PHE A 383 -0.40 2.99 -22.17
CA PHE A 383 -1.12 3.73 -23.20
C PHE A 383 -0.41 5.06 -23.44
N TYR A 384 -0.40 5.52 -24.67
CA TYR A 384 0.21 6.79 -25.06
C TYR A 384 -0.68 7.54 -26.06
N ALA A 385 -0.44 8.83 -26.20
CA ALA A 385 -1.06 9.66 -27.25
C ALA A 385 -0.01 10.47 -27.98
N LYS A 386 -0.28 10.79 -29.25
CA LYS A 386 0.52 11.76 -30.04
C LYS A 386 -0.26 13.04 -30.19
N ILE A 387 0.31 14.15 -29.71
CA ILE A 387 -0.28 15.48 -29.80
C ILE A 387 0.79 16.42 -30.35
N ASP A 388 0.49 17.10 -31.45
CA ASP A 388 1.39 18.03 -32.13
C ASP A 388 2.80 17.43 -32.40
N GLY A 389 2.84 16.16 -32.80
CA GLY A 389 4.08 15.42 -33.10
C GLY A 389 4.90 14.97 -31.91
N LYS A 390 4.45 15.23 -30.68
CA LYS A 390 5.09 14.79 -29.43
C LYS A 390 4.37 13.59 -28.85
N ASN A 391 5.13 12.70 -28.20
CA ASN A 391 4.57 11.57 -27.46
C ASN A 391 4.27 11.96 -26.01
N TYR A 392 3.15 11.46 -25.51
CA TYR A 392 2.70 11.62 -24.12
C TYR A 392 2.21 10.27 -23.63
N ASP A 393 2.62 9.89 -22.43
CA ASP A 393 2.19 8.66 -21.79
C ASP A 393 0.96 8.89 -20.92
N LEU A 394 0.09 7.88 -20.78
CA LEU A 394 -0.96 7.89 -19.77
C LEU A 394 -0.31 7.93 -18.38
N SER A 395 -0.71 8.89 -17.56
CA SER A 395 -0.11 9.06 -16.23
C SER A 395 -0.32 7.83 -15.33
N PRO A 396 0.61 7.53 -14.40
CA PRO A 396 0.51 6.36 -13.52
C PRO A 396 -0.74 6.35 -12.64
N TRP A 397 -1.28 7.51 -12.31
CA TRP A 397 -2.51 7.65 -11.54
C TRP A 397 -3.79 7.59 -12.37
N CYS A 398 -3.67 7.29 -13.67
CA CYS A 398 -4.81 7.06 -14.55
C CYS A 398 -4.79 5.63 -15.11
N PHE A 399 -5.97 5.11 -15.40
CA PHE A 399 -6.11 3.87 -16.15
C PHE A 399 -7.37 3.90 -17.02
N ILE A 400 -7.39 3.03 -18.02
CA ILE A 400 -8.49 2.93 -18.97
C ILE A 400 -9.15 1.57 -18.82
N ASN A 401 -10.47 1.57 -18.67
CA ASN A 401 -11.27 0.36 -18.65
C ASN A 401 -12.60 0.62 -19.40
N ASN A 402 -12.97 -0.27 -20.31
CA ASN A 402 -14.22 -0.18 -21.10
C ASN A 402 -14.45 1.21 -21.74
N ASN A 403 -13.43 1.77 -22.38
CA ASN A 403 -13.46 3.11 -22.99
C ASN A 403 -13.77 4.26 -22.01
N LYS A 404 -13.46 4.08 -20.73
CA LYS A 404 -13.57 5.10 -19.70
C LYS A 404 -12.20 5.35 -19.08
N ILE A 405 -11.90 6.62 -18.81
CA ILE A 405 -10.68 7.02 -18.10
C ILE A 405 -11.02 7.21 -16.62
N TYR A 406 -10.27 6.53 -15.77
CA TYR A 406 -10.34 6.64 -14.32
C TYR A 406 -9.07 7.30 -13.81
N HIS A 407 -9.23 8.14 -12.81
CA HIS A 407 -8.16 8.85 -12.15
C HIS A 407 -8.19 8.55 -10.65
N ASP A 408 -7.08 8.14 -10.04
CA ASP A 408 -7.02 7.73 -8.63
C ASP A 408 -7.60 8.77 -7.66
N TYR A 409 -7.38 10.06 -7.94
CA TYR A 409 -7.86 11.16 -7.08
C TYR A 409 -9.25 11.71 -7.46
N LYS A 410 -9.69 11.51 -8.70
CA LYS A 410 -10.93 12.12 -9.23
C LYS A 410 -12.02 11.11 -9.56
N GLY A 411 -11.68 9.81 -9.55
CA GLY A 411 -12.60 8.76 -9.98
C GLY A 411 -12.78 8.71 -11.50
N TRP A 412 -13.95 8.27 -11.95
CA TRP A 412 -14.28 8.25 -13.38
C TRP A 412 -14.43 9.66 -13.93
N LEU A 413 -13.79 9.90 -15.08
CA LEU A 413 -13.79 11.19 -15.75
C LEU A 413 -14.86 11.23 -16.86
N ASP A 414 -16.10 11.58 -16.49
CA ASP A 414 -17.24 11.68 -17.43
C ASP A 414 -16.96 12.57 -18.63
N SER A 415 -16.15 13.61 -18.44
CA SER A 415 -15.83 14.57 -19.49
C SER A 415 -15.06 13.96 -20.67
N PHE A 416 -14.52 12.75 -20.50
CA PHE A 416 -13.80 12.00 -21.54
C PHE A 416 -14.62 10.83 -22.09
N GLU A 417 -15.82 10.59 -21.60
CA GLU A 417 -16.65 9.49 -22.10
C GLU A 417 -16.97 9.67 -23.59
N ASN A 418 -16.75 8.63 -24.40
CA ASN A 418 -16.91 8.60 -25.85
C ASN A 418 -16.10 9.64 -26.65
N LYS A 419 -15.09 10.26 -26.01
CA LYS A 419 -14.27 11.29 -26.66
C LYS A 419 -12.83 10.82 -26.96
N PHE A 420 -12.58 9.54 -26.90
CA PHE A 420 -11.32 8.93 -27.33
C PHE A 420 -11.55 7.53 -27.88
N LYS A 421 -10.57 7.06 -28.65
CA LYS A 421 -10.48 5.67 -29.12
C LYS A 421 -9.08 5.17 -28.85
N ILE A 422 -8.94 3.87 -28.70
CA ILE A 422 -7.64 3.21 -28.51
C ILE A 422 -7.41 2.27 -29.68
N ILE A 423 -6.26 2.41 -30.32
CA ILE A 423 -5.79 1.53 -31.39
C ILE A 423 -4.32 1.22 -31.09
N ASP A 424 -3.98 -0.05 -30.92
CA ASP A 424 -2.59 -0.50 -30.63
C ASP A 424 -1.91 0.28 -29.48
N LYS A 425 -2.66 0.52 -28.38
CA LYS A 425 -2.25 1.32 -27.19
C LYS A 425 -2.15 2.83 -27.43
N GLU A 426 -2.30 3.32 -28.64
CA GLU A 426 -2.37 4.75 -28.92
C GLU A 426 -3.77 5.28 -28.64
N ILE A 427 -3.85 6.36 -27.85
CA ILE A 427 -5.09 7.06 -27.49
C ILE A 427 -5.31 8.16 -28.53
N PHE A 428 -6.38 8.06 -29.28
CA PHE A 428 -6.84 9.07 -30.24
C PHE A 428 -8.00 9.85 -29.62
N PHE A 429 -7.77 11.11 -29.32
CA PHE A 429 -8.82 11.99 -28.81
C PHE A 429 -9.67 12.54 -29.95
N VAL A 430 -10.96 12.65 -29.71
CA VAL A 430 -11.93 13.31 -30.59
C VAL A 430 -12.04 14.76 -30.16
N ASP A 431 -12.08 15.71 -31.10
CA ASP A 431 -12.12 17.14 -30.82
C ASP A 431 -10.89 17.70 -30.06
N ASN A 432 -10.96 18.93 -29.54
CA ASN A 432 -9.87 19.60 -28.79
C ASN A 432 -9.70 19.10 -27.35
N ILE A 433 -10.12 17.86 -27.04
CA ILE A 433 -10.06 17.34 -25.67
C ILE A 433 -8.66 16.88 -25.25
N SER A 434 -7.75 16.72 -26.22
CA SER A 434 -6.35 16.39 -25.99
C SER A 434 -5.66 17.42 -25.10
N GLN A 435 -5.92 18.72 -25.30
CA GLN A 435 -5.37 19.77 -24.43
C GLN A 435 -5.88 19.63 -23.01
N LYS A 436 -7.17 19.33 -22.82
CA LYS A 436 -7.73 19.06 -21.51
C LYS A 436 -7.08 17.88 -20.82
N ALA A 437 -6.72 16.82 -21.56
CA ALA A 437 -6.02 15.67 -21.01
C ALA A 437 -4.61 16.04 -20.50
N LEU A 438 -3.92 16.97 -21.15
CA LEU A 438 -2.64 17.51 -20.69
C LEU A 438 -2.81 18.41 -19.46
N ASP A 439 -3.79 19.31 -19.49
CA ASP A 439 -4.07 20.25 -18.39
C ASP A 439 -4.46 19.51 -17.10
N GLU A 440 -5.25 18.45 -17.21
CA GLU A 440 -5.67 17.61 -16.09
C GLU A 440 -4.66 16.54 -15.67
N LYS A 441 -3.48 16.51 -16.32
CA LYS A 441 -2.41 15.54 -16.05
C LYS A 441 -2.86 14.07 -16.23
N ILE A 442 -3.79 13.84 -17.13
CA ILE A 442 -4.14 12.50 -17.60
C ILE A 442 -3.04 11.96 -18.50
N LEU A 443 -2.46 12.85 -19.31
CA LEU A 443 -1.27 12.62 -20.10
C LEU A 443 -0.08 13.42 -19.55
N ILE A 444 1.08 12.80 -19.58
CA ILE A 444 2.36 13.40 -19.16
C ILE A 444 3.40 13.21 -20.28
N SER A 445 4.41 14.09 -20.31
CA SER A 445 5.52 13.94 -21.29
C SER A 445 6.23 12.62 -21.09
N SER A 446 6.44 11.91 -22.19
CA SER A 446 7.22 10.66 -22.22
C SER A 446 8.70 10.90 -21.89
#